data_5621e4b6e5bc76994294880f80a4d9db
#
_entry.id   5621e4b6e5bc76994294880f80a4d9db
#
_cell.length_a   1.000
_cell.length_b   1.000
_cell.length_c   1.000
_cell.angle_alpha   90.00
_cell.angle_beta   90.00
_cell.angle_gamma   90.00
#
_symmetry.space_group_name_H-M   'P 1'
#
loop_
_entity.id
_entity.type
_entity.pdbx_description
1 polymer ?
#
loop_
_entity_poly.entity_id
_entity_poly.type
_entity_poly.pdbx_seq_one_letter_code
_entity_poly.pdbx_strand_id
1 'polypeptide(L)'
;MYEKLIQDTVSEVLPKVVEWRRHFHMYPEVSGKEVETSLYIQKELAAMGIPFETGFFQNAVLGVIEGAKPGKTIALRADMDALPVTEQTGLPFASKHEGVMHACGHDSHMAILLGAAAVLSKLKDHIAGQVKLVFQPAEEEAAIGGGRNFVASGKLDDVSEIYGLHVWPELPVGVVGLRPGNLMAASDRFYVHIKGKSTHAAQLHNGTDALVMAAHFIIDVQTLVSRETDPMENVVCTIGLMKAGTRYNVGVEDAYLEGTVRTYTPALRDKMERRLGEILKGLDVMFGTKSELNYVRGHSATINTPEKIRFLQKIGKSYLGEDAVVEPQFPSMCAEDFSSYLQKIPGAFMWLGTGKEGTPALHNASFAIDESILPLGVTMEAAAVLEALGE
;
A
#
# COMPACT_ATOMS: atom_id res chain seq x y z
N MET A 1 -26.41 -15.48 -5.83
CA MET A 1 -27.50 -15.24 -6.82
C MET A 1 -26.92 -14.85 -8.19
N TYR A 2 -25.89 -14.07 -8.26
CA TYR A 2 -25.30 -13.54 -9.49
C TYR A 2 -24.13 -14.36 -10.05
N GLU A 3 -23.77 -15.49 -9.44
CA GLU A 3 -22.55 -16.26 -9.74
C GLU A 3 -22.36 -16.53 -11.25
N LYS A 4 -23.34 -17.20 -11.87
CA LYS A 4 -23.26 -17.51 -13.30
C LYS A 4 -23.20 -16.26 -14.16
N LEU A 5 -23.98 -15.23 -13.81
CA LEU A 5 -24.05 -13.98 -14.56
C LEU A 5 -22.70 -13.24 -14.53
N ILE A 6 -22.06 -13.19 -13.35
CA ILE A 6 -20.72 -12.61 -13.21
C ILE A 6 -19.69 -13.43 -13.97
N GLN A 7 -19.67 -14.77 -13.82
CA GLN A 7 -18.72 -15.65 -14.49
C GLN A 7 -18.79 -15.52 -16.01
N ASP A 8 -20.02 -15.54 -16.57
CA ASP A 8 -20.24 -15.40 -18.02
C ASP A 8 -19.73 -14.01 -18.49
N THR A 9 -20.04 -12.93 -17.76
CA THR A 9 -19.65 -11.57 -18.10
C THR A 9 -18.14 -11.36 -17.94
N VAL A 10 -17.52 -11.91 -16.88
CA VAL A 10 -16.06 -11.88 -16.68
C VAL A 10 -15.36 -12.58 -17.85
N SER A 11 -15.84 -13.75 -18.27
CA SER A 11 -15.28 -14.48 -19.40
C SER A 11 -15.32 -13.66 -20.70
N GLU A 12 -16.39 -12.90 -20.91
CA GLU A 12 -16.53 -11.99 -22.07
C GLU A 12 -15.54 -10.84 -22.04
N VAL A 13 -15.32 -10.21 -20.88
CA VAL A 13 -14.44 -9.04 -20.78
C VAL A 13 -12.96 -9.38 -20.59
N LEU A 14 -12.64 -10.62 -20.20
CA LEU A 14 -11.27 -11.04 -19.86
C LEU A 14 -10.21 -10.74 -20.93
N PRO A 15 -10.47 -10.94 -22.25
CA PRO A 15 -9.47 -10.58 -23.26
C PRO A 15 -9.08 -9.10 -23.20
N LYS A 16 -10.02 -8.23 -22.87
CA LYS A 16 -9.78 -6.79 -22.75
C LYS A 16 -9.04 -6.45 -21.44
N VAL A 17 -9.32 -7.16 -20.34
CA VAL A 17 -8.58 -7.02 -19.08
C VAL A 17 -7.10 -7.35 -19.26
N VAL A 18 -6.79 -8.41 -20.00
CA VAL A 18 -5.40 -8.77 -20.33
C VAL A 18 -4.75 -7.69 -21.21
N GLU A 19 -5.47 -7.14 -22.19
CA GLU A 19 -4.98 -6.04 -23.03
C GLU A 19 -4.66 -4.80 -22.17
N TRP A 20 -5.56 -4.39 -21.26
CA TRP A 20 -5.36 -3.26 -20.35
C TRP A 20 -4.13 -3.47 -19.47
N ARG A 21 -4.03 -4.62 -18.80
CA ARG A 21 -2.88 -4.95 -17.98
C ARG A 21 -1.57 -4.83 -18.73
N ARG A 22 -1.48 -5.40 -19.93
CA ARG A 22 -0.27 -5.35 -20.76
C ARG A 22 0.04 -3.94 -21.26
N HIS A 23 -0.99 -3.12 -21.53
CA HIS A 23 -0.81 -1.72 -21.88
C HIS A 23 -0.19 -0.93 -20.71
N PHE A 24 -0.76 -1.02 -19.52
CA PHE A 24 -0.20 -0.35 -18.33
C PHE A 24 1.22 -0.83 -18.04
N HIS A 25 1.48 -2.11 -18.14
CA HIS A 25 2.82 -2.66 -17.95
C HIS A 25 3.85 -2.12 -18.94
N MET A 26 3.46 -1.91 -20.20
CA MET A 26 4.35 -1.34 -21.25
C MET A 26 4.61 0.14 -21.08
N TYR A 27 3.71 0.89 -20.44
CA TYR A 27 3.80 2.36 -20.32
C TYR A 27 3.68 2.83 -18.88
N PRO A 28 4.57 2.35 -17.98
CA PRO A 28 4.51 2.68 -16.56
C PRO A 28 4.97 4.12 -16.30
N GLU A 29 4.34 4.78 -15.34
CA GLU A 29 4.71 6.13 -14.89
C GLU A 29 4.89 6.13 -13.37
N VAL A 30 5.94 6.80 -12.87
CA VAL A 30 6.24 6.87 -11.44
C VAL A 30 5.25 7.76 -10.69
N SER A 31 5.18 7.59 -9.37
CA SER A 31 4.32 8.35 -8.44
C SER A 31 4.30 9.86 -8.73
N GLY A 32 3.10 10.41 -8.87
CA GLY A 32 2.84 11.82 -9.17
C GLY A 32 3.04 12.24 -10.62
N LYS A 33 3.38 11.30 -11.51
CA LYS A 33 3.60 11.55 -12.96
C LYS A 33 2.73 10.66 -13.85
N GLU A 34 1.68 10.06 -13.32
CA GLU A 34 0.78 9.09 -13.98
C GLU A 34 -0.20 9.77 -14.97
N VAL A 35 0.33 10.66 -15.83
CA VAL A 35 -0.48 11.51 -16.74
C VAL A 35 -1.11 10.68 -17.84
N GLU A 36 -0.30 9.92 -18.59
CA GLU A 36 -0.78 9.10 -19.70
C GLU A 36 -1.61 7.92 -19.18
N THR A 37 -1.24 7.36 -18.03
CA THR A 37 -2.00 6.34 -17.32
C THR A 37 -3.41 6.83 -16.99
N SER A 38 -3.52 8.04 -16.41
CA SER A 38 -4.79 8.69 -16.10
C SER A 38 -5.64 8.93 -17.36
N LEU A 39 -5.02 9.47 -18.43
CA LEU A 39 -5.70 9.72 -19.70
C LEU A 39 -6.20 8.41 -20.34
N TYR A 40 -5.42 7.33 -20.24
CA TYR A 40 -5.83 6.03 -20.77
C TYR A 40 -7.03 5.46 -20.02
N ILE A 41 -7.03 5.54 -18.67
CA ILE A 41 -8.18 5.15 -17.84
C ILE A 41 -9.43 5.97 -18.21
N GLN A 42 -9.32 7.29 -18.34
CA GLN A 42 -10.42 8.16 -18.75
C GLN A 42 -11.01 7.75 -20.10
N LYS A 43 -10.14 7.43 -21.07
CA LYS A 43 -10.54 6.94 -22.40
C LYS A 43 -11.32 5.63 -22.30
N GLU A 44 -10.86 4.68 -21.52
CA GLU A 44 -11.52 3.37 -21.38
C GLU A 44 -12.86 3.49 -20.63
N LEU A 45 -12.94 4.33 -19.56
CA LEU A 45 -14.20 4.64 -18.89
C LEU A 45 -15.21 5.31 -19.84
N ALA A 46 -14.76 6.28 -20.64
CA ALA A 46 -15.61 6.93 -21.66
C ALA A 46 -16.12 5.93 -22.70
N ALA A 47 -15.27 5.00 -23.16
CA ALA A 47 -15.66 3.95 -24.11
C ALA A 47 -16.72 3.00 -23.53
N MET A 48 -16.73 2.79 -22.22
CA MET A 48 -17.75 2.03 -21.50
C MET A 48 -19.00 2.85 -21.17
N GLY A 49 -19.02 4.16 -21.47
CA GLY A 49 -20.11 5.07 -21.12
C GLY A 49 -20.18 5.36 -19.60
N ILE A 50 -19.11 5.19 -18.88
CA ILE A 50 -19.03 5.44 -17.44
C ILE A 50 -18.60 6.90 -17.22
N PRO A 51 -19.43 7.76 -16.58
CA PRO A 51 -19.03 9.09 -16.17
C PRO A 51 -17.85 9.06 -15.20
N PHE A 52 -16.98 10.07 -15.29
CA PHE A 52 -15.85 10.20 -14.39
C PHE A 52 -15.51 11.65 -14.07
N GLU A 53 -14.82 11.85 -12.95
CA GLU A 53 -14.31 13.14 -12.51
C GLU A 53 -12.78 13.09 -12.39
N THR A 54 -12.13 14.22 -12.68
CA THR A 54 -10.68 14.44 -12.54
C THR A 54 -10.39 15.84 -11.99
N GLY A 55 -9.12 16.17 -11.77
CA GLY A 55 -8.70 17.54 -11.40
C GLY A 55 -8.94 17.91 -9.93
N PHE A 56 -9.38 16.98 -9.10
CA PHE A 56 -9.53 17.19 -7.66
C PHE A 56 -8.27 16.82 -6.85
N PHE A 57 -7.43 15.95 -7.39
CA PHE A 57 -6.11 15.61 -6.83
C PHE A 57 -5.22 15.01 -7.93
N GLN A 58 -4.14 15.70 -8.29
CA GLN A 58 -3.16 15.23 -9.29
C GLN A 58 -3.81 14.50 -10.50
N ASN A 59 -3.34 13.28 -10.78
CA ASN A 59 -3.79 12.43 -11.88
C ASN A 59 -4.93 11.46 -11.49
N ALA A 60 -5.55 11.66 -10.33
CA ALA A 60 -6.63 10.81 -9.86
C ALA A 60 -7.83 10.81 -10.80
N VAL A 61 -8.45 9.63 -10.97
CA VAL A 61 -9.70 9.47 -11.74
C VAL A 61 -10.73 8.81 -10.84
N LEU A 62 -11.94 9.37 -10.81
CA LEU A 62 -13.08 8.83 -10.08
C LEU A 62 -14.19 8.49 -11.08
N GLY A 63 -14.34 7.22 -11.44
CA GLY A 63 -15.48 6.74 -12.22
C GLY A 63 -16.71 6.53 -11.36
N VAL A 64 -17.90 6.67 -11.96
CA VAL A 64 -19.18 6.51 -11.25
C VAL A 64 -20.13 5.65 -12.08
N ILE A 65 -20.61 4.54 -11.50
CA ILE A 65 -21.68 3.71 -12.08
C ILE A 65 -22.94 3.91 -11.25
N GLU A 66 -23.97 4.47 -11.88
CA GLU A 66 -25.30 4.59 -11.29
C GLU A 66 -26.08 3.29 -11.53
N GLY A 67 -26.55 2.69 -10.45
CA GLY A 67 -27.47 1.55 -10.52
C GLY A 67 -28.89 1.94 -10.93
N ALA A 68 -29.73 0.94 -11.16
CA ALA A 68 -31.10 1.14 -11.60
C ALA A 68 -32.02 1.73 -10.51
N LYS A 69 -31.64 1.62 -9.24
CA LYS A 69 -32.43 2.09 -8.08
C LYS A 69 -31.56 2.86 -7.09
N PRO A 70 -32.14 3.80 -6.33
CA PRO A 70 -31.42 4.43 -5.22
C PRO A 70 -30.97 3.42 -4.17
N GLY A 71 -29.80 3.63 -3.59
CA GLY A 71 -29.24 2.78 -2.56
C GLY A 71 -27.96 3.35 -1.96
N LYS A 72 -27.13 2.48 -1.39
CA LYS A 72 -25.82 2.85 -0.82
C LYS A 72 -24.79 3.11 -1.90
N THR A 73 -23.73 3.82 -1.54
CA THR A 73 -22.54 3.97 -2.38
C THR A 73 -21.44 3.03 -1.89
N ILE A 74 -20.88 2.24 -2.80
CA ILE A 74 -19.70 1.39 -2.56
C ILE A 74 -18.56 1.89 -3.43
N ALA A 75 -17.32 1.87 -2.90
CA ALA A 75 -16.12 2.19 -3.67
C ALA A 75 -15.25 0.94 -3.89
N LEU A 76 -14.65 0.86 -5.08
CA LEU A 76 -13.56 -0.04 -5.44
C LEU A 76 -12.32 0.80 -5.74
N ARG A 77 -11.12 0.36 -5.30
CA ARG A 77 -9.88 1.12 -5.48
C ARG A 77 -8.78 0.32 -6.15
N ALA A 78 -8.11 0.95 -7.09
CA ALA A 78 -6.81 0.53 -7.61
C ALA A 78 -5.81 1.70 -7.54
N ASP A 79 -4.57 1.41 -7.19
CA ASP A 79 -3.42 2.28 -7.35
C ASP A 79 -2.94 2.31 -8.80
N MET A 80 -2.16 3.36 -9.18
CA MET A 80 -1.84 3.61 -10.59
C MET A 80 -0.34 3.72 -10.88
N ASP A 81 0.45 4.02 -9.87
CA ASP A 81 1.85 4.38 -10.02
C ASP A 81 2.79 3.17 -10.17
N ALA A 82 3.93 3.43 -10.78
CA ALA A 82 5.02 2.50 -10.98
C ALA A 82 6.27 2.93 -10.20
N LEU A 83 7.30 2.09 -10.20
CA LEU A 83 8.53 2.28 -9.46
C LEU A 83 9.71 2.62 -10.39
N PRO A 84 10.71 3.39 -9.91
CA PRO A 84 11.95 3.67 -10.64
C PRO A 84 12.88 2.43 -10.63
N VAL A 85 12.45 1.37 -11.30
CA VAL A 85 13.15 0.08 -11.41
C VAL A 85 13.34 -0.25 -12.89
N THR A 86 14.56 -0.62 -13.29
CA THR A 86 14.83 -1.10 -14.65
C THR A 86 14.37 -2.55 -14.78
N GLU A 87 13.38 -2.78 -15.62
CA GLU A 87 12.77 -4.11 -15.81
C GLU A 87 13.73 -5.14 -16.41
N GLN A 88 13.70 -6.36 -15.89
CA GLN A 88 14.49 -7.52 -16.33
C GLN A 88 13.63 -8.78 -16.52
N THR A 89 12.34 -8.66 -16.75
CA THR A 89 11.43 -9.81 -16.89
C THR A 89 11.61 -10.55 -18.20
N GLY A 90 12.01 -9.87 -19.28
CA GLY A 90 12.07 -10.42 -20.63
C GLY A 90 10.70 -10.67 -21.27
N LEU A 91 9.62 -10.11 -20.72
CA LEU A 91 8.28 -10.25 -21.25
C LEU A 91 8.13 -9.57 -22.62
N PRO A 92 7.29 -10.08 -23.53
CA PRO A 92 7.06 -9.46 -24.83
C PRO A 92 6.37 -8.09 -24.74
N PHE A 93 5.79 -7.78 -23.59
CA PHE A 93 5.16 -6.50 -23.23
C PHE A 93 5.89 -5.81 -22.06
N ALA A 94 7.21 -6.03 -21.93
CA ALA A 94 8.03 -5.33 -20.97
C ALA A 94 7.94 -3.80 -21.13
N SER A 95 8.26 -3.08 -20.06
CA SER A 95 8.26 -1.62 -20.02
C SER A 95 9.02 -1.00 -21.20
N LYS A 96 8.41 0.01 -21.83
CA LYS A 96 9.02 0.86 -22.86
C LYS A 96 9.60 2.15 -22.28
N HIS A 97 9.47 2.37 -20.99
CA HIS A 97 10.04 3.49 -20.26
C HIS A 97 11.29 3.01 -19.50
N GLU A 98 12.46 3.36 -20.02
CA GLU A 98 13.73 2.97 -19.40
C GLU A 98 13.78 3.42 -17.92
N GLY A 99 14.16 2.50 -17.04
CA GLY A 99 14.28 2.76 -15.61
C GLY A 99 12.95 2.84 -14.84
N VAL A 100 11.81 2.49 -15.46
CA VAL A 100 10.50 2.49 -14.80
C VAL A 100 9.78 1.15 -15.06
N MET A 101 9.17 0.58 -14.02
CA MET A 101 8.48 -0.71 -14.09
C MET A 101 7.33 -0.77 -13.09
N HIS A 102 6.23 -1.43 -13.44
CA HIS A 102 5.21 -1.86 -12.48
C HIS A 102 5.70 -3.07 -11.67
N ALA A 103 6.71 -2.84 -10.81
CA ALA A 103 7.31 -3.90 -9.99
C ALA A 103 6.49 -4.22 -8.72
N CYS A 104 5.38 -3.53 -8.48
CA CYS A 104 4.42 -3.81 -7.41
C CYS A 104 3.08 -4.39 -7.92
N GLY A 105 2.89 -4.44 -9.25
CA GLY A 105 1.71 -5.06 -9.86
C GLY A 105 0.49 -4.16 -10.00
N HIS A 106 0.64 -2.84 -9.84
CA HIS A 106 -0.46 -1.87 -9.98
C HIS A 106 -1.07 -1.85 -11.39
N ASP A 107 -0.32 -2.25 -12.42
CA ASP A 107 -0.84 -2.52 -13.76
C ASP A 107 -1.98 -3.54 -13.76
N SER A 108 -1.88 -4.58 -12.95
CA SER A 108 -2.94 -5.58 -12.77
C SER A 108 -4.11 -5.07 -11.92
N HIS A 109 -3.84 -4.25 -10.90
CA HIS A 109 -4.90 -3.67 -10.07
C HIS A 109 -5.80 -2.75 -10.91
N MET A 110 -5.21 -1.85 -11.72
CA MET A 110 -5.96 -1.00 -12.66
C MET A 110 -6.77 -1.81 -13.67
N ALA A 111 -6.15 -2.86 -14.23
CA ALA A 111 -6.84 -3.73 -15.20
C ALA A 111 -7.99 -4.51 -14.58
N ILE A 112 -7.83 -5.00 -13.35
CA ILE A 112 -8.89 -5.66 -12.59
C ILE A 112 -10.03 -4.69 -12.31
N LEU A 113 -9.75 -3.47 -11.84
CA LEU A 113 -10.77 -2.46 -11.59
C LEU A 113 -11.52 -2.03 -12.86
N LEU A 114 -10.82 -1.87 -13.99
CA LEU A 114 -11.48 -1.64 -15.30
C LEU A 114 -12.33 -2.85 -15.71
N GLY A 115 -11.86 -4.07 -15.44
CA GLY A 115 -12.62 -5.30 -15.66
C GLY A 115 -13.90 -5.34 -14.81
N ALA A 116 -13.80 -5.05 -13.52
CA ALA A 116 -14.95 -4.93 -12.64
C ALA A 116 -15.92 -3.84 -13.11
N ALA A 117 -15.40 -2.69 -13.54
CA ALA A 117 -16.19 -1.60 -14.12
C ALA A 117 -16.98 -2.04 -15.36
N ALA A 118 -16.33 -2.79 -16.28
CA ALA A 118 -16.99 -3.34 -17.46
C ALA A 118 -18.11 -4.34 -17.11
N VAL A 119 -17.85 -5.24 -16.13
CA VAL A 119 -18.85 -6.18 -15.64
C VAL A 119 -20.02 -5.45 -14.98
N LEU A 120 -19.74 -4.54 -14.06
CA LEU A 120 -20.77 -3.80 -13.31
C LEU A 120 -21.59 -2.88 -14.21
N SER A 121 -20.98 -2.24 -15.21
CA SER A 121 -21.70 -1.41 -16.21
C SER A 121 -22.70 -2.24 -17.00
N LYS A 122 -22.34 -3.48 -17.40
CA LYS A 122 -23.27 -4.41 -18.08
C LYS A 122 -24.40 -4.90 -17.16
N LEU A 123 -24.12 -4.99 -15.86
CA LEU A 123 -25.03 -5.54 -14.85
C LEU A 123 -25.68 -4.45 -13.99
N LYS A 124 -25.62 -3.16 -14.38
CA LYS A 124 -26.11 -2.02 -13.61
C LYS A 124 -27.59 -2.12 -13.25
N ASP A 125 -28.40 -2.81 -14.05
CA ASP A 125 -29.83 -3.03 -13.80
C ASP A 125 -30.10 -3.90 -12.54
N HIS A 126 -29.08 -4.60 -12.05
CA HIS A 126 -29.09 -5.37 -10.82
C HIS A 126 -28.52 -4.63 -9.61
N ILE A 127 -28.12 -3.36 -9.77
CA ILE A 127 -27.50 -2.55 -8.71
C ILE A 127 -28.51 -1.59 -8.12
N ALA A 128 -28.69 -1.64 -6.80
CA ALA A 128 -29.45 -0.64 -6.03
C ALA A 128 -28.46 0.27 -5.27
N GLY A 129 -28.10 1.40 -5.87
CA GLY A 129 -27.12 2.35 -5.36
C GLY A 129 -26.13 2.80 -6.40
N GLN A 130 -24.93 3.19 -5.92
CA GLN A 130 -23.88 3.76 -6.75
C GLN A 130 -22.56 3.02 -6.50
N VAL A 131 -21.73 2.88 -7.55
CA VAL A 131 -20.38 2.34 -7.45
C VAL A 131 -19.38 3.42 -7.84
N LYS A 132 -18.44 3.73 -6.95
CA LYS A 132 -17.32 4.64 -7.20
C LYS A 132 -16.06 3.84 -7.52
N LEU A 133 -15.47 4.12 -8.67
CA LEU A 133 -14.24 3.50 -9.15
C LEU A 133 -13.08 4.45 -8.90
N VAL A 134 -12.27 4.14 -7.89
CA VAL A 134 -11.17 4.99 -7.41
C VAL A 134 -9.87 4.55 -8.06
N PHE A 135 -9.40 5.30 -9.05
CA PHE A 135 -8.06 5.13 -9.62
C PHE A 135 -7.14 6.15 -8.93
N GLN A 136 -6.29 5.65 -8.06
CA GLN A 136 -5.50 6.46 -7.13
C GLN A 136 -4.05 6.56 -7.57
N PRO A 137 -3.48 7.77 -7.77
CA PRO A 137 -2.05 7.97 -8.01
C PRO A 137 -1.23 7.92 -6.72
N ALA A 138 0.08 7.75 -6.85
CA ALA A 138 1.11 7.97 -5.83
C ALA A 138 0.92 7.17 -4.53
N GLU A 139 0.70 5.87 -4.63
CA GLU A 139 0.70 4.94 -3.49
C GLU A 139 2.12 4.79 -2.92
N GLU A 140 3.12 4.61 -3.78
CA GLU A 140 4.51 4.31 -3.44
C GLU A 140 5.28 5.54 -2.88
N GLU A 141 4.73 6.75 -3.01
CA GLU A 141 5.39 7.98 -2.54
C GLU A 141 4.62 8.59 -1.35
N ALA A 142 4.95 8.14 -0.15
CA ALA A 142 4.30 8.59 1.09
C ALA A 142 4.36 10.11 1.31
N ALA A 143 5.34 10.82 0.72
CA ALA A 143 5.41 12.28 0.80
C ALA A 143 4.29 12.95 0.02
N ILE A 144 3.86 12.37 -1.10
CA ILE A 144 2.68 12.78 -1.86
C ILE A 144 1.41 12.31 -1.13
N GLY A 145 1.35 11.02 -0.75
CA GLY A 145 0.27 10.43 0.04
C GLY A 145 -1.05 10.35 -0.74
N GLY A 146 -1.06 9.54 -1.79
CA GLY A 146 -2.19 9.38 -2.72
C GLY A 146 -3.53 9.12 -2.04
N GLY A 147 -3.62 8.05 -1.26
CA GLY A 147 -4.85 7.68 -0.54
C GLY A 147 -5.31 8.73 0.46
N ARG A 148 -4.38 9.32 1.23
CA ARG A 148 -4.69 10.39 2.18
C ARG A 148 -5.30 11.62 1.49
N ASN A 149 -4.74 12.05 0.38
CA ASN A 149 -5.23 13.21 -0.37
C ASN A 149 -6.53 12.90 -1.11
N PHE A 150 -6.70 11.69 -1.61
CA PHE A 150 -7.97 11.25 -2.20
C PHE A 150 -9.09 11.33 -1.16
N VAL A 151 -8.87 10.80 0.04
CA VAL A 151 -9.83 10.90 1.16
C VAL A 151 -10.10 12.36 1.55
N ALA A 152 -9.05 13.20 1.60
CA ALA A 152 -9.18 14.62 1.93
C ALA A 152 -9.95 15.44 0.88
N SER A 153 -10.08 14.94 -0.34
CA SER A 153 -10.85 15.59 -1.40
C SER A 153 -12.37 15.67 -1.13
N GLY A 154 -12.87 14.87 -0.19
CA GLY A 154 -14.30 14.76 0.12
C GLY A 154 -15.12 13.97 -0.90
N LYS A 155 -14.51 13.45 -1.96
CA LYS A 155 -15.20 12.72 -3.05
C LYS A 155 -15.79 11.38 -2.62
N LEU A 156 -15.41 10.90 -1.43
CA LEU A 156 -15.85 9.61 -0.87
C LEU A 156 -16.69 9.77 0.41
N ASP A 157 -17.16 10.98 0.74
CA ASP A 157 -17.87 11.24 2.00
C ASP A 157 -19.26 10.53 2.08
N ASP A 158 -19.84 10.18 0.94
CA ASP A 158 -21.07 9.40 0.81
C ASP A 158 -20.86 7.89 0.70
N VAL A 159 -19.59 7.42 0.68
CA VAL A 159 -19.25 6.00 0.53
C VAL A 159 -19.48 5.27 1.85
N SER A 160 -20.29 4.22 1.80
CA SER A 160 -20.61 3.38 2.96
C SER A 160 -19.64 2.23 3.17
N GLU A 161 -19.01 1.76 2.10
CA GLU A 161 -18.09 0.62 2.09
C GLU A 161 -17.04 0.79 1.00
N ILE A 162 -15.78 0.37 1.28
CA ILE A 162 -14.72 0.39 0.28
C ILE A 162 -13.98 -0.93 0.23
N TYR A 163 -13.63 -1.38 -0.98
CA TYR A 163 -12.86 -2.57 -1.23
C TYR A 163 -11.69 -2.28 -2.17
N GLY A 164 -10.61 -3.02 -2.01
CA GLY A 164 -9.45 -2.99 -2.87
C GLY A 164 -8.67 -4.30 -2.75
N LEU A 165 -7.71 -4.49 -3.63
CA LEU A 165 -6.86 -5.67 -3.61
C LEU A 165 -5.40 -5.30 -3.92
N HIS A 166 -4.50 -6.22 -3.55
CA HIS A 166 -3.11 -6.19 -3.97
C HIS A 166 -2.66 -7.59 -4.38
N VAL A 167 -1.91 -7.71 -5.46
CA VAL A 167 -1.26 -8.96 -5.84
C VAL A 167 -0.21 -9.36 -4.81
N TRP A 168 -0.15 -10.64 -4.44
CA TRP A 168 0.68 -11.08 -3.31
C TRP A 168 1.47 -12.35 -3.65
N PRO A 169 2.78 -12.23 -3.90
CA PRO A 169 3.60 -13.37 -4.34
C PRO A 169 3.86 -14.42 -3.26
N GLU A 170 3.63 -14.13 -1.97
CA GLU A 170 3.71 -15.12 -0.89
C GLU A 170 2.48 -16.03 -0.81
N LEU A 171 1.39 -15.70 -1.52
CA LEU A 171 0.23 -16.57 -1.66
C LEU A 171 0.24 -17.29 -3.02
N PRO A 172 -0.14 -18.57 -3.06
CA PRO A 172 -0.21 -19.32 -4.31
C PRO A 172 -1.14 -18.67 -5.35
N VAL A 173 -0.82 -18.82 -6.63
CA VAL A 173 -1.72 -18.46 -7.75
C VAL A 173 -3.08 -19.10 -7.57
N GLY A 174 -4.14 -18.33 -7.79
CA GLY A 174 -5.52 -18.79 -7.69
C GLY A 174 -6.12 -18.70 -6.29
N VAL A 175 -5.39 -18.14 -5.33
CA VAL A 175 -5.83 -17.98 -3.94
C VAL A 175 -6.09 -16.53 -3.61
N VAL A 176 -7.18 -16.25 -2.90
CA VAL A 176 -7.50 -14.94 -2.32
C VAL A 176 -7.30 -14.97 -0.81
N GLY A 177 -6.39 -14.12 -0.32
CA GLY A 177 -6.10 -13.98 1.10
C GLY A 177 -7.02 -12.94 1.74
N LEU A 178 -7.82 -13.36 2.73
CA LEU A 178 -8.81 -12.54 3.41
C LEU A 178 -8.61 -12.63 4.92
N ARG A 179 -7.95 -11.62 5.50
CA ARG A 179 -7.62 -11.58 6.93
C ARG A 179 -8.39 -10.47 7.64
N PRO A 180 -9.18 -10.77 8.70
CA PRO A 180 -9.83 -9.75 9.53
C PRO A 180 -8.80 -9.02 10.42
N GLY A 181 -9.05 -7.75 10.71
CA GLY A 181 -8.15 -6.92 11.51
C GLY A 181 -6.87 -6.56 10.78
N ASN A 182 -5.73 -6.61 11.46
CA ASN A 182 -4.44 -6.18 10.91
C ASN A 182 -4.04 -7.02 9.69
N LEU A 183 -3.86 -6.37 8.54
CA LEU A 183 -3.36 -6.98 7.31
C LEU A 183 -1.94 -6.49 6.98
N MET A 184 -1.70 -5.16 7.03
CA MET A 184 -0.40 -4.57 6.75
C MET A 184 -0.04 -3.51 7.80
N ALA A 185 1.26 -3.27 8.02
CA ALA A 185 1.75 -2.42 9.08
C ALA A 185 1.66 -0.93 8.75
N ALA A 186 1.66 -0.08 9.79
CA ALA A 186 2.00 1.33 9.65
C ALA A 186 3.48 1.48 9.30
N SER A 187 3.81 2.53 8.54
CA SER A 187 5.17 2.82 8.11
C SER A 187 5.56 4.23 8.50
N ASP A 188 6.53 4.33 9.41
CA ASP A 188 7.08 5.62 9.85
C ASP A 188 8.57 5.70 9.54
N ARG A 189 9.06 6.93 9.43
CA ARG A 189 10.48 7.24 9.29
C ARG A 189 10.90 8.14 10.43
N PHE A 190 12.15 8.04 10.85
CA PHE A 190 12.71 8.98 11.80
C PHE A 190 14.14 9.38 11.41
N TYR A 191 14.46 10.61 11.73
CA TYR A 191 15.76 11.22 11.49
C TYR A 191 16.27 11.76 12.82
N VAL A 192 17.51 11.43 13.14
CA VAL A 192 18.15 11.89 14.38
C VAL A 192 19.40 12.69 14.02
N HIS A 193 19.48 13.86 14.58
CA HIS A 193 20.66 14.72 14.49
C HIS A 193 21.24 14.89 15.88
N ILE A 194 22.52 14.55 16.07
CA ILE A 194 23.22 14.64 17.35
C ILE A 194 24.34 15.66 17.20
N LYS A 195 24.32 16.68 18.07
CA LYS A 195 25.34 17.73 18.16
C LYS A 195 26.18 17.54 19.40
N GLY A 196 27.47 17.34 19.20
CA GLY A 196 28.50 17.31 20.23
C GLY A 196 29.40 18.55 20.17
N LYS A 197 30.65 18.37 20.55
CA LYS A 197 31.69 19.39 20.48
C LYS A 197 33.01 18.74 20.03
N SER A 198 33.52 19.19 18.90
CA SER A 198 34.79 18.67 18.33
C SER A 198 36.00 19.05 19.18
N THR A 199 36.96 18.15 19.23
CA THR A 199 38.28 18.36 19.84
C THR A 199 39.33 17.49 19.17
N HIS A 200 40.59 17.63 19.57
CA HIS A 200 41.64 16.68 19.21
C HIS A 200 41.31 15.31 19.83
N ALA A 201 41.41 14.22 19.06
CA ALA A 201 41.05 12.88 19.51
C ALA A 201 41.80 12.38 20.78
N ALA A 202 43.00 12.92 21.06
CA ALA A 202 43.73 12.66 22.31
C ALA A 202 43.22 13.51 23.49
N GLN A 203 42.27 14.42 23.29
CA GLN A 203 41.77 15.35 24.30
C GLN A 203 40.23 15.40 24.34
N LEU A 204 39.58 14.26 24.18
CA LEU A 204 38.11 14.15 24.14
C LEU A 204 37.43 14.66 25.42
N HIS A 205 38.13 14.68 26.56
CA HIS A 205 37.64 15.25 27.82
C HIS A 205 37.32 16.77 27.77
N ASN A 206 37.76 17.45 26.68
CA ASN A 206 37.47 18.89 26.44
C ASN A 206 36.28 19.07 25.44
N GLY A 207 35.65 18.00 25.00
CA GLY A 207 34.55 18.00 24.06
C GLY A 207 33.42 17.06 24.45
N THR A 208 32.57 16.79 23.48
CA THR A 208 31.49 15.78 23.57
C THR A 208 31.42 15.01 22.27
N ASP A 209 31.49 13.69 22.36
CA ASP A 209 31.63 12.81 21.20
C ASP A 209 30.24 12.34 20.70
N ALA A 210 29.77 12.93 19.60
CA ALA A 210 28.49 12.57 18.98
C ALA A 210 28.48 11.14 18.39
N LEU A 211 29.65 10.60 18.00
CA LEU A 211 29.76 9.23 17.46
C LEU A 211 29.45 8.18 18.54
N VAL A 212 30.01 8.35 19.73
CA VAL A 212 29.78 7.41 20.85
C VAL A 212 28.31 7.46 21.27
N MET A 213 27.71 8.65 21.37
CA MET A 213 26.28 8.76 21.65
C MET A 213 25.42 8.09 20.58
N ALA A 214 25.75 8.27 19.28
CA ALA A 214 25.01 7.62 18.19
C ALA A 214 25.09 6.07 18.31
N ALA A 215 26.23 5.53 18.67
CA ALA A 215 26.39 4.10 18.91
C ALA A 215 25.52 3.60 20.07
N HIS A 216 25.47 4.35 21.20
CA HIS A 216 24.56 4.04 22.31
C HIS A 216 23.09 4.12 21.88
N PHE A 217 22.68 5.14 21.13
CA PHE A 217 21.32 5.25 20.64
C PHE A 217 20.91 4.02 19.81
N ILE A 218 21.77 3.55 18.90
CA ILE A 218 21.52 2.33 18.11
C ILE A 218 21.31 1.10 19.02
N ILE A 219 22.13 0.95 20.06
CA ILE A 219 22.03 -0.17 21.00
C ILE A 219 20.76 -0.05 21.87
N ASP A 220 20.51 1.11 22.43
CA ASP A 220 19.40 1.33 23.37
C ASP A 220 18.04 1.20 22.67
N VAL A 221 17.92 1.62 21.41
CA VAL A 221 16.70 1.44 20.59
C VAL A 221 16.32 -0.04 20.44
N GLN A 222 17.29 -0.98 20.48
CA GLN A 222 16.97 -2.40 20.43
C GLN A 222 16.14 -2.86 21.63
N THR A 223 16.27 -2.17 22.77
CA THR A 223 15.50 -2.50 23.98
C THR A 223 14.02 -2.16 23.84
N LEU A 224 13.63 -1.21 22.99
CA LEU A 224 12.23 -0.91 22.70
C LEU A 224 11.51 -2.14 22.16
N VAL A 225 12.17 -2.87 21.26
CA VAL A 225 11.62 -4.10 20.66
C VAL A 225 11.73 -5.27 21.64
N SER A 226 12.93 -5.48 22.21
CA SER A 226 13.22 -6.72 22.94
C SER A 226 12.79 -6.72 24.41
N ARG A 227 12.54 -5.56 25.04
CA ARG A 227 12.25 -5.42 26.45
C ARG A 227 10.99 -4.62 26.78
N GLU A 228 10.59 -3.69 25.93
CA GLU A 228 9.46 -2.81 26.19
C GLU A 228 8.22 -3.14 25.38
N THR A 229 8.34 -3.91 24.31
CA THR A 229 7.19 -4.39 23.50
C THR A 229 6.72 -5.74 24.04
N ASP A 230 5.41 -5.91 24.13
CA ASP A 230 4.81 -7.21 24.47
C ASP A 230 5.27 -8.24 23.42
N PRO A 231 5.79 -9.40 23.83
CA PRO A 231 6.21 -10.46 22.89
C PRO A 231 5.12 -10.92 21.92
N MET A 232 3.85 -10.68 22.23
CA MET A 232 2.71 -10.97 21.37
C MET A 232 2.41 -9.86 20.36
N GLU A 233 3.02 -8.68 20.49
CA GLU A 233 2.93 -7.58 19.54
C GLU A 233 4.12 -7.60 18.58
N ASN A 234 3.84 -7.30 17.32
CA ASN A 234 4.89 -7.21 16.30
C ASN A 234 5.28 -5.74 16.06
N VAL A 235 6.58 -5.49 16.13
CA VAL A 235 7.17 -4.18 15.84
C VAL A 235 8.49 -4.35 15.10
N VAL A 236 8.75 -3.47 14.15
CA VAL A 236 10.09 -3.29 13.55
C VAL A 236 10.56 -1.89 13.89
N CYS A 237 11.79 -1.78 14.39
CA CYS A 237 12.49 -0.51 14.54
C CYS A 237 13.92 -0.70 14.08
N THR A 238 14.24 -0.11 12.91
CA THR A 238 15.53 -0.32 12.25
C THR A 238 16.19 1.03 11.96
N ILE A 239 17.47 1.15 12.29
CA ILE A 239 18.33 2.25 11.86
C ILE A 239 19.16 1.73 10.68
N GLY A 240 18.87 2.24 9.48
CA GLY A 240 19.47 1.78 8.22
C GLY A 240 20.65 2.63 7.75
N LEU A 241 20.80 3.86 8.30
CA LEU A 241 21.88 4.75 7.94
C LEU A 241 22.43 5.49 9.16
N MET A 242 23.77 5.57 9.24
CA MET A 242 24.50 6.45 10.15
C MET A 242 25.64 7.14 9.41
N LYS A 243 25.79 8.45 9.60
CA LYS A 243 26.91 9.25 9.13
C LYS A 243 27.50 10.02 10.31
N ALA A 244 28.79 9.85 10.59
CA ALA A 244 29.46 10.52 11.69
C ALA A 244 30.97 10.60 11.43
N GLY A 245 31.59 11.75 11.84
CA GLY A 245 33.01 11.97 11.79
C GLY A 245 33.57 12.28 10.40
N THR A 246 34.79 12.82 10.39
CA THR A 246 35.48 13.22 9.16
C THR A 246 36.89 12.62 9.05
N ARG A 247 37.55 12.39 10.19
CA ARG A 247 38.93 11.89 10.25
C ARG A 247 39.20 11.18 11.59
N TYR A 248 40.07 10.17 11.57
CA TYR A 248 40.39 9.31 12.74
C TYR A 248 40.95 10.05 13.97
N ASN A 249 41.53 11.23 13.82
CA ASN A 249 42.15 12.02 14.89
C ASN A 249 41.38 13.28 15.27
N VAL A 250 40.11 13.37 14.92
CA VAL A 250 39.19 14.46 15.24
C VAL A 250 38.01 13.90 16.02
N GLY A 251 37.72 14.44 17.21
CA GLY A 251 36.50 14.14 17.96
C GLY A 251 35.26 14.56 17.20
N VAL A 252 34.23 13.72 17.19
CA VAL A 252 33.08 13.86 16.31
C VAL A 252 32.07 14.86 16.90
N GLU A 253 31.80 15.94 16.18
CA GLU A 253 30.83 16.97 16.55
C GLU A 253 29.41 16.64 16.07
N ASP A 254 29.29 16.00 14.91
CA ASP A 254 28.03 15.74 14.24
C ASP A 254 27.84 14.26 13.96
N ALA A 255 26.66 13.74 14.34
CA ALA A 255 26.20 12.44 13.89
C ALA A 255 24.74 12.55 13.37
N TYR A 256 24.46 11.83 12.29
CA TYR A 256 23.16 11.78 11.64
C TYR A 256 22.74 10.32 11.45
N LEU A 257 21.49 9.99 11.81
CA LEU A 257 20.93 8.64 11.64
C LEU A 257 19.56 8.72 10.98
N GLU A 258 19.25 7.71 10.19
CA GLU A 258 17.92 7.51 9.61
C GLU A 258 17.41 6.12 9.97
N GLY A 259 16.13 6.05 10.30
CA GLY A 259 15.49 4.79 10.64
C GLY A 259 14.04 4.71 10.24
N THR A 260 13.49 3.53 10.40
CA THR A 260 12.08 3.23 10.13
C THR A 260 11.44 2.46 11.28
N VAL A 261 10.14 2.69 11.47
CA VAL A 261 9.31 1.96 12.44
C VAL A 261 8.13 1.34 11.69
N ARG A 262 7.78 0.09 12.05
CA ARG A 262 6.57 -0.60 11.60
C ARG A 262 5.78 -1.08 12.81
N THR A 263 4.48 -0.83 12.81
CA THR A 263 3.57 -1.22 13.91
C THR A 263 2.19 -1.55 13.37
N TYR A 264 1.41 -2.34 14.13
CA TYR A 264 0.03 -2.64 13.74
C TYR A 264 -1.02 -1.85 14.52
N THR A 265 -0.67 -1.31 15.69
CA THR A 265 -1.63 -0.59 16.54
C THR A 265 -1.23 0.87 16.71
N PRO A 266 -2.20 1.80 16.77
CA PRO A 266 -1.93 3.21 17.06
C PRO A 266 -1.19 3.39 18.40
N ALA A 267 -1.56 2.63 19.43
CA ALA A 267 -0.94 2.71 20.74
C ALA A 267 0.56 2.37 20.73
N LEU A 268 0.92 1.30 19.97
CA LEU A 268 2.32 0.91 19.81
C LEU A 268 3.10 1.95 18.96
N ARG A 269 2.46 2.50 17.91
CA ARG A 269 3.01 3.58 17.09
C ARG A 269 3.35 4.82 17.93
N ASP A 270 2.40 5.27 18.77
CA ASP A 270 2.59 6.40 19.68
C ASP A 270 3.68 6.12 20.72
N LYS A 271 3.73 4.90 21.25
CA LYS A 271 4.78 4.46 22.17
C LYS A 271 6.16 4.54 21.53
N MET A 272 6.33 4.05 20.31
CA MET A 272 7.63 4.05 19.62
C MET A 272 8.15 5.47 19.40
N GLU A 273 7.33 6.38 18.87
CA GLU A 273 7.71 7.79 18.66
C GLU A 273 8.13 8.46 20.00
N ARG A 274 7.31 8.34 21.03
CA ARG A 274 7.60 8.91 22.33
C ARG A 274 8.89 8.35 22.94
N ARG A 275 9.06 7.03 22.91
CA ARG A 275 10.23 6.38 23.54
C ARG A 275 11.54 6.68 22.82
N LEU A 276 11.56 6.77 21.49
CA LEU A 276 12.74 7.22 20.74
C LEU A 276 13.20 8.60 21.22
N GLY A 277 12.28 9.54 21.41
CA GLY A 277 12.60 10.88 21.94
C GLY A 277 13.06 10.85 23.39
N GLU A 278 12.51 9.98 24.24
CA GLU A 278 12.92 9.84 25.64
C GLU A 278 14.33 9.25 25.78
N ILE A 279 14.68 8.25 24.97
CA ILE A 279 16.04 7.68 24.92
C ILE A 279 17.05 8.76 24.52
N LEU A 280 16.78 9.53 23.46
CA LEU A 280 17.66 10.62 23.03
C LEU A 280 17.88 11.64 24.14
N LYS A 281 16.83 12.08 24.84
CA LYS A 281 16.95 13.01 25.97
C LYS A 281 17.78 12.45 27.11
N GLY A 282 17.65 11.15 27.40
CA GLY A 282 18.47 10.47 28.40
C GLY A 282 19.95 10.45 28.02
N LEU A 283 20.24 10.14 26.75
CA LEU A 283 21.59 10.12 26.22
C LEU A 283 22.20 11.52 26.13
N ASP A 284 21.43 12.56 25.82
CA ASP A 284 21.87 13.95 25.87
C ASP A 284 22.39 14.35 27.26
N VAL A 285 21.67 13.96 28.30
CA VAL A 285 22.11 14.18 29.67
C VAL A 285 23.37 13.36 29.98
N MET A 286 23.43 12.12 29.53
CA MET A 286 24.57 11.22 29.81
C MET A 286 25.85 11.68 29.12
N PHE A 287 25.78 12.15 27.87
CA PHE A 287 26.92 12.50 27.03
C PHE A 287 27.20 14.01 26.96
N GLY A 288 26.30 14.85 27.45
CA GLY A 288 26.42 16.32 27.36
C GLY A 288 26.26 16.84 25.93
N THR A 289 25.48 16.14 25.10
CA THR A 289 25.17 16.46 23.70
C THR A 289 23.85 17.22 23.58
N LYS A 290 23.45 17.53 22.34
CA LYS A 290 22.10 17.98 21.99
C LYS A 290 21.62 17.22 20.78
N SER A 291 20.45 16.59 20.89
CA SER A 291 19.87 15.86 19.77
C SER A 291 18.51 16.41 19.35
N GLU A 292 18.19 16.20 18.10
CA GLU A 292 16.89 16.49 17.51
C GLU A 292 16.34 15.21 16.89
N LEU A 293 15.08 14.89 17.20
CA LEU A 293 14.31 13.81 16.55
C LEU A 293 13.28 14.44 15.62
N ASN A 294 13.39 14.13 14.34
CA ASN A 294 12.32 14.38 13.38
C ASN A 294 11.63 13.05 13.07
N TYR A 295 10.44 12.85 13.62
CA TYR A 295 9.63 11.65 13.41
C TYR A 295 8.53 11.95 12.40
N VAL A 296 8.53 11.24 11.26
CA VAL A 296 7.58 11.43 10.18
C VAL A 296 6.63 10.23 10.13
N ARG A 297 5.39 10.44 10.53
CA ARG A 297 4.35 9.42 10.39
C ARG A 297 3.94 9.30 8.92
N GLY A 298 4.16 8.13 8.35
CA GLY A 298 3.71 7.76 7.00
C GLY A 298 2.34 7.08 7.02
N HIS A 299 2.20 5.97 6.29
CA HIS A 299 0.92 5.24 6.22
C HIS A 299 0.55 4.63 7.58
N SER A 300 -0.74 4.64 7.87
CA SER A 300 -1.29 3.91 9.02
C SER A 300 -1.31 2.40 8.75
N ALA A 301 -1.57 1.60 9.77
CA ALA A 301 -1.80 0.17 9.56
C ALA A 301 -3.08 -0.06 8.74
N THR A 302 -3.02 -0.98 7.79
CA THR A 302 -4.18 -1.45 7.03
C THR A 302 -4.95 -2.45 7.89
N ILE A 303 -6.07 -2.01 8.45
CA ILE A 303 -6.88 -2.78 9.39
C ILE A 303 -8.23 -3.04 8.76
N ASN A 304 -8.44 -4.25 8.30
CA ASN A 304 -9.68 -4.69 7.68
C ASN A 304 -10.84 -4.73 8.67
N THR A 305 -12.02 -4.27 8.26
CA THR A 305 -13.25 -4.43 9.02
C THR A 305 -13.65 -5.90 9.06
N PRO A 306 -13.73 -6.54 10.24
CA PRO A 306 -13.94 -7.99 10.32
C PRO A 306 -15.21 -8.48 9.64
N GLU A 307 -16.31 -7.71 9.70
CA GLU A 307 -17.58 -8.02 9.05
C GLU A 307 -17.45 -8.06 7.53
N LYS A 308 -16.65 -7.13 6.96
CA LYS A 308 -16.41 -7.05 5.52
C LYS A 308 -15.54 -8.20 5.02
N ILE A 309 -14.58 -8.63 5.82
CA ILE A 309 -13.80 -9.85 5.51
C ILE A 309 -14.68 -11.09 5.55
N ARG A 310 -15.53 -11.28 6.57
CA ARG A 310 -16.47 -12.42 6.61
C ARG A 310 -17.41 -12.43 5.41
N PHE A 311 -17.87 -11.26 4.99
CA PHE A 311 -18.68 -11.10 3.79
C PHE A 311 -17.91 -11.52 2.53
N LEU A 312 -16.68 -11.05 2.34
CA LEU A 312 -15.84 -11.43 1.19
C LEU A 312 -15.43 -12.91 1.22
N GLN A 313 -15.17 -13.49 2.40
CA GLN A 313 -14.89 -14.92 2.54
C GLN A 313 -16.08 -15.77 2.05
N LYS A 314 -17.31 -15.39 2.41
CA LYS A 314 -18.53 -16.07 1.92
C LYS A 314 -18.66 -15.96 0.40
N ILE A 315 -18.46 -14.76 -0.15
CA ILE A 315 -18.47 -14.52 -1.60
C ILE A 315 -17.40 -15.35 -2.30
N GLY A 316 -16.14 -15.21 -1.87
CA GLY A 316 -15.02 -15.90 -2.50
C GLY A 316 -15.23 -17.41 -2.54
N LYS A 317 -15.69 -18.01 -1.44
CA LYS A 317 -16.00 -19.45 -1.39
C LYS A 317 -17.14 -19.85 -2.34
N SER A 318 -18.17 -19.01 -2.48
CA SER A 318 -19.28 -19.28 -3.40
C SER A 318 -18.86 -19.17 -4.87
N TYR A 319 -18.06 -18.15 -5.21
CA TYR A 319 -17.74 -17.81 -6.59
C TYR A 319 -16.47 -18.47 -7.13
N LEU A 320 -15.48 -18.72 -6.26
CA LEU A 320 -14.18 -19.27 -6.64
C LEU A 320 -13.94 -20.69 -6.12
N GLY A 321 -14.76 -21.14 -5.15
CA GLY A 321 -14.59 -22.42 -4.45
C GLY A 321 -13.93 -22.28 -3.08
N GLU A 322 -14.15 -23.28 -2.22
CA GLU A 322 -13.66 -23.27 -0.83
C GLU A 322 -12.14 -23.15 -0.72
N ASP A 323 -11.41 -23.86 -1.60
CA ASP A 323 -9.93 -23.89 -1.58
C ASP A 323 -9.28 -22.61 -2.13
N ALA A 324 -10.04 -21.76 -2.83
CA ALA A 324 -9.54 -20.50 -3.37
C ALA A 324 -9.52 -19.37 -2.33
N VAL A 325 -10.06 -19.57 -1.13
CA VAL A 325 -10.14 -18.56 -0.08
C VAL A 325 -9.37 -19.01 1.15
N VAL A 326 -8.35 -18.24 1.52
CA VAL A 326 -7.54 -18.52 2.70
C VAL A 326 -7.55 -17.32 3.65
N GLU A 327 -7.41 -17.60 4.94
CA GLU A 327 -7.08 -16.57 5.93
C GLU A 327 -5.56 -16.63 6.19
N PRO A 328 -4.77 -15.63 5.74
CA PRO A 328 -3.35 -15.59 6.00
C PRO A 328 -3.06 -15.66 7.51
N GLN A 329 -2.18 -16.55 7.91
CA GLN A 329 -1.85 -16.75 9.32
C GLN A 329 -1.24 -15.50 9.95
N PHE A 330 -0.38 -14.79 9.21
CA PHE A 330 0.31 -13.59 9.67
C PHE A 330 0.00 -12.40 8.77
N PRO A 331 -0.11 -11.18 9.35
CA PRO A 331 -0.12 -9.95 8.59
C PRO A 331 1.29 -9.63 8.07
N SER A 332 1.40 -8.72 7.09
CA SER A 332 2.69 -8.27 6.54
C SER A 332 3.20 -7.01 7.24
N MET A 333 4.54 -6.89 7.37
CA MET A 333 5.21 -5.66 7.80
C MET A 333 5.38 -4.64 6.66
N CYS A 334 4.95 -4.95 5.42
CA CYS A 334 4.78 -3.96 4.37
C CYS A 334 3.68 -2.96 4.75
N ALA A 335 3.69 -1.79 4.12
CA ALA A 335 2.69 -0.75 4.34
C ALA A 335 1.92 -0.49 3.05
N GLU A 336 0.72 0.07 3.19
CA GLU A 336 -0.21 0.33 2.08
C GLU A 336 -1.08 1.56 2.45
N ASP A 337 -1.22 2.49 1.52
CA ASP A 337 -1.95 3.73 1.77
C ASP A 337 -3.48 3.59 1.67
N PHE A 338 -3.98 2.41 1.24
CA PHE A 338 -5.39 2.01 1.40
C PHE A 338 -5.87 2.14 2.85
N SER A 339 -4.95 2.05 3.78
CA SER A 339 -5.18 2.33 5.21
C SER A 339 -5.85 3.68 5.46
N SER A 340 -5.60 4.68 4.61
CA SER A 340 -6.21 6.01 4.73
C SER A 340 -7.72 5.98 4.54
N TYR A 341 -8.21 5.14 3.63
CA TYR A 341 -9.64 4.92 3.42
C TYR A 341 -10.27 4.19 4.61
N LEU A 342 -9.61 3.12 5.08
CA LEU A 342 -10.12 2.29 6.19
C LEU A 342 -10.22 3.03 7.53
N GLN A 343 -9.53 4.16 7.69
CA GLN A 343 -9.69 5.03 8.86
C GLN A 343 -11.05 5.75 8.90
N LYS A 344 -11.72 5.91 7.77
CA LYS A 344 -12.98 6.64 7.66
C LYS A 344 -14.14 5.79 7.16
N ILE A 345 -13.87 4.82 6.30
CA ILE A 345 -14.86 4.04 5.58
C ILE A 345 -14.68 2.57 5.96
N PRO A 346 -15.72 1.88 6.47
CA PRO A 346 -15.65 0.43 6.67
C PRO A 346 -15.33 -0.28 5.37
N GLY A 347 -14.37 -1.21 5.39
CA GLY A 347 -13.97 -1.86 4.14
C GLY A 347 -13.02 -3.03 4.35
N ALA A 348 -12.52 -3.55 3.25
CA ALA A 348 -11.56 -4.63 3.25
C ALA A 348 -10.57 -4.52 2.09
N PHE A 349 -9.32 -4.82 2.39
CA PHE A 349 -8.25 -5.00 1.44
C PHE A 349 -7.91 -6.48 1.34
N MET A 350 -7.84 -7.00 0.11
CA MET A 350 -7.63 -8.41 -0.19
C MET A 350 -6.22 -8.64 -0.73
N TRP A 351 -5.63 -9.80 -0.45
CA TRP A 351 -4.45 -10.26 -1.17
C TRP A 351 -4.83 -11.23 -2.26
N LEU A 352 -4.39 -10.97 -3.48
CA LEU A 352 -4.59 -11.84 -4.63
C LEU A 352 -3.31 -12.61 -4.92
N GLY A 353 -3.30 -13.91 -4.63
CA GLY A 353 -2.14 -14.78 -4.73
C GLY A 353 -1.62 -14.87 -6.18
N THR A 354 -0.33 -14.59 -6.36
CA THR A 354 0.37 -14.69 -7.65
C THR A 354 1.66 -15.51 -7.56
N GLY A 355 1.90 -16.17 -6.42
CA GLY A 355 3.11 -16.93 -6.14
C GLY A 355 3.16 -18.31 -6.78
N LYS A 356 4.31 -18.62 -7.36
CA LYS A 356 4.76 -19.95 -7.78
C LYS A 356 6.16 -20.16 -7.26
N GLU A 357 6.67 -21.38 -7.32
CA GLU A 357 8.07 -21.65 -6.98
C GLU A 357 9.00 -20.75 -7.81
N GLY A 358 9.86 -19.98 -7.12
CA GLY A 358 10.80 -19.05 -7.76
C GLY A 358 10.21 -17.69 -8.16
N THR A 359 8.95 -17.37 -7.84
CA THR A 359 8.39 -16.03 -8.09
C THR A 359 9.19 -14.98 -7.33
N PRO A 360 9.73 -13.96 -8.02
CA PRO A 360 10.42 -12.85 -7.35
C PRO A 360 9.47 -12.07 -6.42
N ALA A 361 10.02 -11.50 -5.35
CA ALA A 361 9.27 -10.61 -4.47
C ALA A 361 8.84 -9.32 -5.20
N LEU A 362 7.87 -8.61 -4.61
CA LEU A 362 7.51 -7.25 -5.02
C LEU A 362 8.75 -6.35 -5.03
N HIS A 363 8.75 -5.33 -5.88
CA HIS A 363 9.85 -4.37 -6.12
C HIS A 363 11.11 -5.00 -6.77
N ASN A 364 11.08 -6.27 -7.13
CA ASN A 364 12.18 -6.90 -7.86
C ASN A 364 12.09 -6.61 -9.36
N ALA A 365 13.22 -6.35 -10.01
CA ALA A 365 13.29 -6.07 -11.44
C ALA A 365 12.76 -7.20 -12.34
N SER A 366 12.68 -8.42 -11.84
CA SER A 366 12.14 -9.61 -12.52
C SER A 366 10.73 -9.99 -12.04
N PHE A 367 10.07 -9.15 -11.24
CA PHE A 367 8.71 -9.42 -10.79
C PHE A 367 7.72 -9.46 -11.95
N ALA A 368 6.91 -10.49 -12.00
CA ALA A 368 5.82 -10.62 -12.96
C ALA A 368 4.69 -11.44 -12.36
N ILE A 369 3.45 -11.04 -12.61
CA ILE A 369 2.28 -11.79 -12.20
C ILE A 369 1.93 -12.89 -13.21
N ASP A 370 1.24 -13.92 -12.73
CA ASP A 370 0.52 -14.84 -13.61
C ASP A 370 -0.84 -14.24 -13.98
N GLU A 371 -1.08 -13.99 -15.28
CA GLU A 371 -2.32 -13.35 -15.75
C GLU A 371 -3.59 -14.19 -15.48
N SER A 372 -3.45 -15.48 -15.10
CA SER A 372 -4.58 -16.33 -14.70
C SER A 372 -5.29 -15.84 -13.42
N ILE A 373 -4.68 -14.91 -12.66
CA ILE A 373 -5.30 -14.30 -11.48
C ILE A 373 -6.28 -13.18 -11.83
N LEU A 374 -6.19 -12.59 -13.03
CA LEU A 374 -7.01 -11.43 -13.41
C LEU A 374 -8.52 -11.70 -13.30
N PRO A 375 -9.05 -12.83 -13.83
CA PRO A 375 -10.48 -13.13 -13.69
C PRO A 375 -10.92 -13.31 -12.22
N LEU A 376 -10.03 -13.77 -11.31
CA LEU A 376 -10.34 -13.91 -9.89
C LEU A 376 -10.53 -12.53 -9.24
N GLY A 377 -9.62 -11.61 -9.51
CA GLY A 377 -9.71 -10.23 -9.01
C GLY A 377 -10.98 -9.54 -9.50
N VAL A 378 -11.26 -9.60 -10.80
CA VAL A 378 -12.49 -9.04 -11.41
C VAL A 378 -13.74 -9.66 -10.80
N THR A 379 -13.77 -10.98 -10.60
CA THR A 379 -14.89 -11.69 -9.98
C THR A 379 -15.12 -11.21 -8.53
N MET A 380 -14.06 -11.11 -7.73
CA MET A 380 -14.16 -10.69 -6.34
C MET A 380 -14.68 -9.27 -6.20
N GLU A 381 -14.18 -8.32 -7.00
CA GLU A 381 -14.65 -6.93 -6.96
C GLU A 381 -16.09 -6.78 -7.45
N ALA A 382 -16.45 -7.41 -8.57
CA ALA A 382 -17.80 -7.36 -9.11
C ALA A 382 -18.81 -8.05 -8.17
N ALA A 383 -18.44 -9.20 -7.61
CA ALA A 383 -19.29 -9.94 -6.69
C ALA A 383 -19.46 -9.19 -5.35
N ALA A 384 -18.42 -8.54 -4.83
CA ALA A 384 -18.52 -7.70 -3.64
C ALA A 384 -19.59 -6.61 -3.79
N VAL A 385 -19.63 -5.95 -4.95
CA VAL A 385 -20.64 -4.93 -5.24
C VAL A 385 -22.03 -5.53 -5.43
N LEU A 386 -22.18 -6.53 -6.30
CA LEU A 386 -23.50 -7.10 -6.62
C LEU A 386 -24.15 -7.84 -5.45
N GLU A 387 -23.37 -8.48 -4.56
CA GLU A 387 -23.90 -9.12 -3.37
C GLU A 387 -24.21 -8.11 -2.23
N ALA A 388 -23.59 -6.92 -2.25
CA ALA A 388 -23.88 -5.86 -1.28
C ALA A 388 -25.00 -4.93 -1.73
N LEU A 389 -25.17 -4.68 -3.03
CA LEU A 389 -26.13 -3.73 -3.63
C LEU A 389 -27.18 -4.41 -4.52
N GLY A 390 -27.07 -5.71 -4.78
CA GLY A 390 -28.00 -6.46 -5.60
C GLY A 390 -29.31 -6.76 -4.87
N GLU A 391 -30.38 -6.96 -5.63
CA GLU A 391 -31.71 -7.35 -5.17
C GLU A 391 -31.97 -8.84 -5.36
#